data_9a2e1ccdeec1c97b0254a20a78a5bb31
#
_entry.id   9a2e1ccdeec1c97b0254a20a78a5bb31
#
_cell.length_a   1.000
_cell.length_b   1.000
_cell.length_c   1.000
_cell.angle_alpha   90.00
_cell.angle_beta   90.00
_cell.angle_gamma   90.00
#
_symmetry.space_group_name_H-M   'P 1'
#
loop_
_entity.id
_entity.type
_entity.pdbx_description
1 polymer ?
#
loop_
_entity_poly.entity_id
_entity_poly.type
_entity_poly.pdbx_seq_one_letter_code
_entity_poly.pdbx_strand_id
1 'polypeptide(L)'
;MSKALTLKRSYPPGDFAIWIVIYIELLTFGLFFIGYAFSRRLNVQMFNESQLFLNKTAGFIDTLILITSSYFIVKAIQRIQNSNENDLRISSAVASKWLLGTMVFGGVFLVNKLLEFSDVFAQGFSLNSNTFFMFYLLLTMFHFMHVLLGTVIIFSIRQKTKLHGYTSDDYSGMETGAVYWHLVDLLWIVLFALIYILR
;
A
#
# COMPACT_ATOMS: atom_id res chain seq x y z
N MET A 1 33.84 -11.79 -29.65
CA MET A 1 33.10 -11.62 -28.37
C MET A 1 32.12 -10.46 -28.55
N SER A 2 30.91 -10.76 -28.97
CA SER A 2 29.86 -9.75 -29.17
C SER A 2 29.19 -9.51 -27.82
N LYS A 3 29.35 -8.31 -27.27
CA LYS A 3 28.61 -7.82 -26.12
C LYS A 3 27.17 -7.60 -26.60
N ALA A 4 26.29 -8.58 -26.38
CA ALA A 4 24.87 -8.39 -26.61
C ALA A 4 24.44 -7.20 -25.76
N LEU A 5 24.10 -6.11 -26.44
CA LEU A 5 23.38 -4.97 -25.85
C LEU A 5 22.07 -5.52 -25.27
N THR A 6 22.05 -5.77 -23.99
CA THR A 6 20.80 -5.97 -23.26
C THR A 6 19.98 -4.70 -23.42
N LEU A 7 19.04 -4.73 -24.36
CA LEU A 7 18.00 -3.71 -24.50
C LEU A 7 17.30 -3.61 -23.16
N LYS A 8 17.62 -2.58 -22.39
CA LYS A 8 16.93 -2.23 -21.16
C LYS A 8 15.44 -2.15 -21.52
N ARG A 9 14.64 -3.08 -20.99
CA ARG A 9 13.20 -3.13 -21.27
C ARG A 9 12.61 -1.74 -21.00
N SER A 10 12.14 -1.08 -22.06
CA SER A 10 11.48 0.23 -22.03
C SER A 10 9.97 0.08 -21.72
N TYR A 11 9.60 -0.90 -20.90
CA TYR A 11 8.20 -1.09 -20.48
C TYR A 11 8.01 -0.52 -19.09
N PRO A 12 6.81 0.01 -18.77
CA PRO A 12 6.45 0.30 -17.39
C PRO A 12 6.57 -0.99 -16.55
N PRO A 13 7.02 -0.92 -15.28
CA PRO A 13 7.27 -2.07 -14.42
C PRO A 13 5.98 -2.88 -14.19
N GLY A 14 6.10 -4.21 -14.14
CA GLY A 14 4.99 -5.13 -13.94
C GLY A 14 4.24 -5.52 -15.22
N ASP A 15 3.24 -6.38 -15.07
CA ASP A 15 2.42 -6.86 -16.17
C ASP A 15 1.39 -5.82 -16.61
N PHE A 16 0.95 -5.88 -17.88
CA PHE A 16 -0.08 -4.99 -18.40
C PHE A 16 -1.38 -5.01 -17.57
N ALA A 17 -1.75 -6.18 -17.06
CA ALA A 17 -2.94 -6.35 -16.22
C ALA A 17 -2.92 -5.48 -14.95
N ILE A 18 -1.75 -5.30 -14.31
CA ILE A 18 -1.65 -4.47 -13.11
C ILE A 18 -1.95 -3.00 -13.41
N TRP A 19 -1.60 -2.52 -14.60
CA TRP A 19 -1.88 -1.13 -14.99
C TRP A 19 -3.39 -0.88 -15.15
N ILE A 20 -4.14 -1.86 -15.66
CA ILE A 20 -5.60 -1.79 -15.70
C ILE A 20 -6.16 -1.69 -14.27
N VAL A 21 -5.68 -2.53 -13.37
CA VAL A 21 -6.09 -2.49 -11.94
C VAL A 21 -5.78 -1.12 -11.34
N ILE A 22 -4.56 -0.58 -11.54
CA ILE A 22 -4.17 0.74 -11.05
C ILE A 22 -5.14 1.82 -11.51
N TYR A 23 -5.49 1.85 -12.80
CA TYR A 23 -6.40 2.87 -13.33
C TYR A 23 -7.82 2.74 -12.75
N ILE A 24 -8.32 1.52 -12.58
CA ILE A 24 -9.63 1.28 -11.96
C ILE A 24 -9.61 1.75 -10.50
N GLU A 25 -8.57 1.43 -9.74
CA GLU A 25 -8.44 1.81 -8.33
C GLU A 25 -8.30 3.33 -8.16
N LEU A 26 -7.46 3.97 -8.99
CA LEU A 26 -7.32 5.43 -8.96
C LEU A 26 -8.64 6.13 -9.30
N LEU A 27 -9.42 5.60 -10.25
CA LEU A 27 -10.73 6.14 -10.59
C LEU A 27 -11.72 5.95 -9.43
N THR A 28 -11.75 4.77 -8.82
CA THR A 28 -12.66 4.45 -7.71
C THR A 28 -12.35 5.31 -6.48
N PHE A 29 -11.09 5.35 -6.03
CA PHE A 29 -10.69 6.20 -4.92
C PHE A 29 -10.85 7.68 -5.26
N GLY A 30 -10.53 8.09 -6.50
CA GLY A 30 -10.72 9.46 -6.98
C GLY A 30 -12.18 9.92 -6.85
N LEU A 31 -13.15 9.08 -7.22
CA LEU A 31 -14.57 9.37 -7.04
C LEU A 31 -14.93 9.54 -5.55
N PHE A 32 -14.42 8.68 -4.68
CA PHE A 32 -14.64 8.81 -3.24
C PHE A 32 -13.99 10.07 -2.65
N PHE A 33 -12.78 10.43 -3.09
CA PHE A 33 -12.10 11.67 -2.64
C PHE A 33 -12.86 12.92 -3.09
N ILE A 34 -13.39 12.94 -4.32
CA ILE A 34 -14.24 14.04 -4.82
C ILE A 34 -15.52 14.12 -4.01
N GLY A 35 -16.19 12.97 -3.75
CA GLY A 35 -17.39 12.90 -2.92
C GLY A 35 -17.14 13.42 -1.50
N TYR A 36 -16.02 13.02 -0.88
CA TYR A 36 -15.58 13.54 0.42
C TYR A 36 -15.38 15.06 0.39
N ALA A 37 -14.61 15.56 -0.58
CA ALA A 37 -14.31 16.98 -0.70
C ALA A 37 -15.57 17.83 -0.92
N PHE A 38 -16.50 17.36 -1.75
CA PHE A 38 -17.78 18.01 -1.99
C PHE A 38 -18.64 18.04 -0.71
N SER A 39 -18.79 16.90 -0.03
CA SER A 39 -19.56 16.79 1.22
C SER A 39 -18.96 17.67 2.33
N ARG A 40 -17.63 17.72 2.41
CA ARG A 40 -16.94 18.60 3.34
C ARG A 40 -17.20 20.06 3.08
N ARG A 41 -17.18 20.50 1.80
CA ARG A 41 -17.49 21.90 1.44
C ARG A 41 -18.86 22.34 1.92
N LEU A 42 -19.82 21.44 1.94
CA LEU A 42 -21.19 21.73 2.38
C LEU A 42 -21.33 21.74 3.92
N ASN A 43 -20.45 21.05 4.65
CA ASN A 43 -20.59 20.82 6.09
C ASN A 43 -19.24 20.99 6.84
N VAL A 44 -18.51 22.08 6.55
CA VAL A 44 -17.14 22.31 7.05
C VAL A 44 -17.05 22.21 8.57
N GLN A 45 -17.99 22.82 9.30
CA GLN A 45 -17.96 22.81 10.76
C GLN A 45 -18.10 21.40 11.32
N MET A 46 -19.07 20.61 10.85
CA MET A 46 -19.28 19.23 11.28
C MET A 46 -18.05 18.35 11.01
N PHE A 47 -17.40 18.53 9.83
CA PHE A 47 -16.18 17.79 9.49
C PHE A 47 -15.02 18.14 10.43
N ASN A 48 -14.81 19.43 10.70
CA ASN A 48 -13.74 19.89 11.59
C ASN A 48 -13.94 19.40 13.04
N GLU A 49 -15.18 19.43 13.56
CA GLU A 49 -15.52 18.91 14.89
C GLU A 49 -15.32 17.40 14.96
N SER A 50 -15.80 16.67 13.95
CA SER A 50 -15.67 15.20 13.90
C SER A 50 -14.20 14.74 13.78
N GLN A 51 -13.33 15.48 13.09
CA GLN A 51 -11.90 15.19 13.00
C GLN A 51 -11.17 15.25 14.36
N LEU A 52 -11.71 15.95 15.35
CA LEU A 52 -11.11 16.04 16.69
C LEU A 52 -11.14 14.70 17.44
N PHE A 53 -12.06 13.82 17.09
CA PHE A 53 -12.16 12.49 17.68
C PHE A 53 -11.13 11.49 17.13
N LEU A 54 -10.46 11.83 16.00
CA LEU A 54 -9.45 10.96 15.40
C LEU A 54 -8.05 11.27 15.94
N ASN A 55 -7.26 10.22 16.14
CA ASN A 55 -5.87 10.34 16.57
C ASN A 55 -4.94 10.62 15.38
N LYS A 56 -4.60 11.90 15.16
CA LYS A 56 -3.69 12.34 14.08
C LYS A 56 -2.29 11.74 14.20
N THR A 57 -1.82 11.54 15.42
CA THR A 57 -0.49 10.98 15.67
C THR A 57 -0.44 9.51 15.23
N ALA A 58 -1.51 8.74 15.49
CA ALA A 58 -1.62 7.37 15.02
C ALA A 58 -1.60 7.31 13.48
N GLY A 59 -2.39 8.15 12.79
CA GLY A 59 -2.39 8.22 11.33
C GLY A 59 -1.03 8.63 10.74
N PHE A 60 -0.29 9.52 11.39
CA PHE A 60 1.07 9.88 10.99
C PHE A 60 2.05 8.71 11.15
N ILE A 61 1.99 7.99 12.27
CA ILE A 61 2.81 6.79 12.50
C ILE A 61 2.49 5.72 11.44
N ASP A 62 1.23 5.50 11.14
CA ASP A 62 0.79 4.58 10.09
C ASP A 62 1.39 4.94 8.72
N THR A 63 1.46 6.23 8.40
CA THR A 63 2.10 6.73 7.17
C THR A 63 3.58 6.38 7.13
N LEU A 64 4.31 6.60 8.23
CA LEU A 64 5.74 6.23 8.33
C LEU A 64 5.94 4.72 8.21
N ILE A 65 5.08 3.92 8.80
CA ILE A 65 5.09 2.46 8.73
C ILE A 65 4.97 2.00 7.27
N LEU A 66 3.99 2.50 6.52
CA LEU A 66 3.79 2.11 5.12
C LEU A 66 4.94 2.58 4.22
N ILE A 67 5.43 3.82 4.35
CA ILE A 67 6.59 4.31 3.59
C ILE A 67 7.82 3.44 3.86
N THR A 68 8.06 3.05 5.12
CA THR A 68 9.17 2.15 5.47
C THR A 68 8.99 0.77 4.84
N SER A 69 7.77 0.25 4.84
CA SER A 69 7.40 -0.99 4.16
C SER A 69 7.69 -0.93 2.65
N SER A 70 7.36 0.18 2.01
CA SER A 70 7.66 0.46 0.60
C SER A 70 9.15 0.45 0.29
N TYR A 71 9.98 0.97 1.19
CA TYR A 71 11.44 0.90 1.04
C TYR A 71 11.94 -0.55 1.03
N PHE A 72 11.37 -1.41 1.88
CA PHE A 72 11.81 -2.82 1.97
C PHE A 72 11.49 -3.62 0.70
N ILE A 73 10.36 -3.41 0.06
CA ILE A 73 10.04 -4.11 -1.20
C ILE A 73 10.98 -3.69 -2.33
N VAL A 74 11.36 -2.40 -2.40
CA VAL A 74 12.36 -1.92 -3.37
C VAL A 74 13.70 -2.60 -3.14
N LYS A 75 14.15 -2.74 -1.89
CA LYS A 75 15.39 -3.46 -1.55
C LYS A 75 15.35 -4.93 -1.95
N ALA A 76 14.19 -5.59 -1.79
CA ALA A 76 14.02 -6.97 -2.23
C ALA A 76 14.21 -7.11 -3.75
N ILE A 77 13.60 -6.24 -4.55
CA ILE A 77 13.70 -6.25 -6.00
C ILE A 77 15.14 -5.96 -6.44
N GLN A 78 15.77 -4.91 -5.92
CA GLN A 78 17.15 -4.56 -6.24
C GLN A 78 18.12 -5.71 -5.97
N ARG A 79 17.86 -6.51 -4.93
CA ARG A 79 18.70 -7.66 -4.62
C ARG A 79 18.60 -8.77 -5.66
N ILE A 80 17.42 -9.01 -6.22
CA ILE A 80 17.22 -10.00 -7.30
C ILE A 80 17.76 -9.47 -8.63
N GLN A 81 17.49 -8.21 -8.98
CA GLN A 81 17.99 -7.57 -10.21
C GLN A 81 19.51 -7.62 -10.32
N ASN A 82 20.22 -7.43 -9.22
CA ASN A 82 21.67 -7.42 -9.15
C ASN A 82 22.27 -8.80 -8.83
N SER A 83 21.49 -9.89 -8.87
CA SER A 83 22.00 -11.23 -8.62
C SER A 83 22.64 -11.84 -9.86
N ASN A 84 23.73 -12.61 -9.65
CA ASN A 84 24.31 -13.47 -10.66
C ASN A 84 23.83 -14.91 -10.42
N GLU A 85 23.94 -15.79 -11.43
CA GLU A 85 23.54 -17.20 -11.31
C GLU A 85 24.22 -17.88 -10.13
N ASN A 86 25.49 -17.60 -9.85
CA ASN A 86 26.24 -18.18 -8.74
C ASN A 86 25.75 -17.71 -7.36
N ASP A 87 25.16 -16.53 -7.27
CA ASP A 87 24.70 -15.91 -6.01
C ASP A 87 23.18 -15.93 -5.84
N LEU A 88 22.44 -16.54 -6.77
CA LEU A 88 20.98 -16.50 -6.80
C LEU A 88 20.36 -17.01 -5.49
N ARG A 89 20.92 -18.09 -4.92
CA ARG A 89 20.44 -18.68 -3.66
C ARG A 89 20.57 -17.70 -2.49
N ILE A 90 21.70 -17.02 -2.38
CA ILE A 90 21.97 -16.03 -1.32
C ILE A 90 21.08 -14.79 -1.54
N SER A 91 20.98 -14.34 -2.79
CA SER A 91 20.15 -13.19 -3.17
C SER A 91 18.67 -13.42 -2.88
N SER A 92 18.15 -14.60 -3.21
CA SER A 92 16.77 -14.99 -2.91
C SER A 92 16.50 -15.07 -1.39
N ALA A 93 17.45 -15.58 -0.60
CA ALA A 93 17.32 -15.62 0.85
C ALA A 93 17.27 -14.20 1.45
N VAL A 94 18.13 -13.29 0.98
CA VAL A 94 18.14 -11.88 1.43
C VAL A 94 16.88 -11.16 0.98
N ALA A 95 16.47 -11.27 -0.29
CA ALA A 95 15.25 -10.69 -0.81
C ALA A 95 14.01 -11.16 -0.03
N SER A 96 13.94 -12.47 0.30
CA SER A 96 12.86 -13.01 1.12
C SER A 96 12.80 -12.40 2.53
N LYS A 97 13.95 -12.00 3.12
CA LYS A 97 13.96 -11.29 4.41
C LYS A 97 13.43 -9.87 4.29
N TRP A 98 13.76 -9.16 3.22
CA TRP A 98 13.21 -7.83 2.94
C TRP A 98 11.69 -7.88 2.71
N LEU A 99 11.19 -8.86 1.94
CA LEU A 99 9.76 -9.08 1.76
C LEU A 99 9.06 -9.42 3.08
N LEU A 100 9.71 -10.17 3.98
CA LEU A 100 9.16 -10.39 5.32
C LEU A 100 9.03 -9.06 6.09
N GLY A 101 10.05 -8.19 6.01
CA GLY A 101 9.98 -6.85 6.58
C GLY A 101 8.77 -6.07 6.07
N THR A 102 8.54 -6.03 4.74
CA THR A 102 7.35 -5.43 4.12
C THR A 102 6.06 -5.96 4.75
N MET A 103 5.94 -7.29 4.90
CA MET A 103 4.75 -7.93 5.49
C MET A 103 4.57 -7.58 6.97
N VAL A 104 5.65 -7.53 7.75
CA VAL A 104 5.59 -7.18 9.17
C VAL A 104 5.08 -5.75 9.35
N PHE A 105 5.62 -4.79 8.59
CA PHE A 105 5.18 -3.39 8.66
C PHE A 105 3.74 -3.22 8.13
N GLY A 106 3.37 -3.90 7.05
CA GLY A 106 1.97 -3.96 6.59
C GLY A 106 1.04 -4.56 7.65
N GLY A 107 1.46 -5.62 8.32
CA GLY A 107 0.71 -6.24 9.43
C GLY A 107 0.55 -5.30 10.64
N VAL A 108 1.59 -4.54 11.01
CA VAL A 108 1.50 -3.54 12.08
C VAL A 108 0.48 -2.47 11.72
N PHE A 109 0.48 -1.96 10.49
CA PHE A 109 -0.53 -1.03 10.00
C PHE A 109 -1.95 -1.61 10.14
N LEU A 110 -2.17 -2.86 9.70
CA LEU A 110 -3.48 -3.52 9.81
C LEU A 110 -3.95 -3.64 11.27
N VAL A 111 -3.07 -4.01 12.18
CA VAL A 111 -3.39 -4.09 13.61
C VAL A 111 -3.73 -2.72 14.17
N ASN A 112 -2.94 -1.68 13.88
CA ASN A 112 -3.22 -0.32 14.32
C ASN A 112 -4.59 0.16 13.82
N LYS A 113 -4.95 -0.14 12.57
CA LYS A 113 -6.26 0.24 12.02
C LYS A 113 -7.41 -0.50 12.68
N LEU A 114 -7.25 -1.78 13.00
CA LEU A 114 -8.27 -2.52 13.75
C LEU A 114 -8.50 -1.93 15.15
N LEU A 115 -7.42 -1.52 15.84
CA LEU A 115 -7.53 -0.85 17.13
C LEU A 115 -8.25 0.50 16.99
N GLU A 116 -7.88 1.32 15.98
CA GLU A 116 -8.54 2.60 15.72
C GLU A 116 -10.03 2.43 15.40
N PHE A 117 -10.41 1.43 14.59
CA PHE A 117 -11.82 1.13 14.32
C PHE A 117 -12.55 0.71 15.60
N SER A 118 -11.93 -0.13 16.44
CA SER A 118 -12.48 -0.51 17.73
C SER A 118 -12.74 0.69 18.62
N ASP A 119 -11.81 1.63 18.70
CA ASP A 119 -11.94 2.85 19.49
C ASP A 119 -13.08 3.76 18.97
N VAL A 120 -13.20 3.92 17.66
CA VAL A 120 -14.27 4.69 17.01
C VAL A 120 -15.64 4.08 17.30
N PHE A 121 -15.78 2.76 17.19
CA PHE A 121 -17.02 2.06 17.51
C PHE A 121 -17.33 2.09 19.01
N ALA A 122 -16.34 1.98 19.89
CA ALA A 122 -16.52 2.08 21.35
C ALA A 122 -17.02 3.47 21.79
N GLN A 123 -16.65 4.53 21.03
CA GLN A 123 -17.17 5.88 21.23
C GLN A 123 -18.60 6.06 20.71
N GLY A 124 -19.22 5.02 20.13
CA GLY A 124 -20.58 5.04 19.59
C GLY A 124 -20.70 5.57 18.17
N PHE A 125 -19.57 5.85 17.49
CA PHE A 125 -19.59 6.29 16.09
C PHE A 125 -19.75 5.11 15.14
N SER A 126 -20.56 5.31 14.09
CA SER A 126 -20.84 4.32 13.06
C SER A 126 -21.01 5.01 11.69
N LEU A 127 -21.26 4.21 10.65
CA LEU A 127 -21.56 4.72 9.31
C LEU A 127 -22.77 5.68 9.28
N ASN A 128 -23.68 5.55 10.26
CA ASN A 128 -24.91 6.34 10.33
C ASN A 128 -24.81 7.55 11.26
N SER A 129 -23.67 7.77 11.92
CA SER A 129 -23.52 8.86 12.90
C SER A 129 -23.55 10.23 12.25
N ASN A 130 -22.76 10.44 11.23
CA ASN A 130 -22.77 11.65 10.38
C ASN A 130 -22.00 11.38 9.07
N THR A 131 -22.07 12.33 8.13
CA THR A 131 -21.43 12.22 6.81
C THR A 131 -19.91 12.09 6.90
N PHE A 132 -19.25 12.70 7.89
CA PHE A 132 -17.81 12.55 8.08
C PHE A 132 -17.44 11.10 8.45
N PHE A 133 -18.07 10.51 9.47
CA PHE A 133 -17.79 9.13 9.90
C PHE A 133 -18.18 8.11 8.83
N MET A 134 -19.23 8.40 8.05
CA MET A 134 -19.57 7.58 6.89
C MET A 134 -18.40 7.51 5.90
N PHE A 135 -17.87 8.66 5.46
CA PHE A 135 -16.73 8.68 4.53
C PHE A 135 -15.45 8.15 5.17
N TYR A 136 -15.19 8.50 6.43
CA TYR A 136 -14.03 8.00 7.17
C TYR A 136 -13.99 6.47 7.18
N LEU A 137 -15.05 5.84 7.67
CA LEU A 137 -15.13 4.39 7.76
C LEU A 137 -15.11 3.74 6.37
N LEU A 138 -15.89 4.28 5.41
CA LEU A 138 -15.94 3.73 4.06
C LEU A 138 -14.54 3.74 3.41
N LEU A 139 -13.88 4.88 3.39
CA LEU A 139 -12.57 5.05 2.75
C LEU A 139 -11.47 4.26 3.46
N THR A 140 -11.42 4.31 4.79
CA THR A 140 -10.37 3.63 5.56
C THR A 140 -10.56 2.12 5.57
N MET A 141 -11.80 1.60 5.66
CA MET A 141 -12.06 0.16 5.56
C MET A 141 -11.80 -0.37 4.15
N PHE A 142 -12.17 0.39 3.11
CA PHE A 142 -11.87 0.02 1.73
C PHE A 142 -10.35 -0.03 1.49
N HIS A 143 -9.62 0.97 1.97
CA HIS A 143 -8.16 0.96 1.93
C HIS A 143 -7.55 -0.20 2.75
N PHE A 144 -8.08 -0.46 3.95
CA PHE A 144 -7.66 -1.59 4.79
C PHE A 144 -7.74 -2.93 4.04
N MET A 145 -8.83 -3.17 3.29
CA MET A 145 -8.97 -4.38 2.46
C MET A 145 -7.91 -4.45 1.35
N HIS A 146 -7.50 -3.31 0.78
CA HIS A 146 -6.42 -3.25 -0.21
C HIS A 146 -5.05 -3.57 0.38
N VAL A 147 -4.74 -3.06 1.59
CA VAL A 147 -3.51 -3.41 2.31
C VAL A 147 -3.48 -4.90 2.66
N LEU A 148 -4.62 -5.46 3.09
CA LEU A 148 -4.74 -6.89 3.36
C LEU A 148 -4.46 -7.72 2.09
N LEU A 149 -5.10 -7.38 0.97
CA LEU A 149 -4.86 -8.03 -0.33
C LEU A 149 -3.39 -7.88 -0.75
N GLY A 150 -2.81 -6.70 -0.62
CA GLY A 150 -1.40 -6.44 -0.89
C GLY A 150 -0.47 -7.32 -0.05
N THR A 151 -0.79 -7.49 1.23
CA THR A 151 -0.03 -8.39 2.12
C THR A 151 -0.08 -9.84 1.64
N VAL A 152 -1.24 -10.33 1.16
CA VAL A 152 -1.39 -11.66 0.56
C VAL A 152 -0.56 -11.80 -0.73
N ILE A 153 -0.56 -10.77 -1.59
CA ILE A 153 0.26 -10.73 -2.80
C ILE A 153 1.75 -10.83 -2.44
N ILE A 154 2.23 -10.00 -1.49
CA ILE A 154 3.63 -10.02 -1.04
C ILE A 154 3.99 -11.37 -0.40
N PHE A 155 3.08 -11.99 0.33
CA PHE A 155 3.28 -13.35 0.85
C PHE A 155 3.51 -14.36 -0.28
N SER A 156 2.70 -14.34 -1.33
CA SER A 156 2.84 -15.23 -2.49
C SER A 156 4.16 -15.01 -3.22
N ILE A 157 4.56 -13.74 -3.43
CA ILE A 157 5.86 -13.38 -4.01
C ILE A 157 7.01 -13.90 -3.15
N ARG A 158 6.92 -13.74 -1.82
CA ARG A 158 7.94 -14.24 -0.89
C ARG A 158 8.08 -15.75 -0.96
N GLN A 159 6.98 -16.52 -1.07
CA GLN A 159 7.06 -17.97 -1.22
C GLN A 159 7.76 -18.35 -2.53
N LYS A 160 7.41 -17.72 -3.65
CA LYS A 160 8.09 -17.95 -4.93
C LYS A 160 9.58 -17.56 -4.87
N THR A 161 9.93 -16.46 -4.19
CA THR A 161 11.31 -16.02 -3.98
C THR A 161 12.12 -17.08 -3.21
N LYS A 162 11.56 -17.69 -2.16
CA LYS A 162 12.22 -18.76 -1.40
C LYS A 162 12.49 -19.99 -2.23
N LEU A 163 11.66 -20.29 -3.22
CA LEU A 163 11.81 -21.39 -4.14
C LEU A 163 12.74 -21.05 -5.33
N HIS A 164 13.46 -19.93 -5.27
CA HIS A 164 14.33 -19.43 -6.34
C HIS A 164 13.61 -19.21 -7.68
N GLY A 165 12.30 -18.93 -7.63
CA GLY A 165 11.45 -18.75 -8.81
C GLY A 165 11.57 -17.37 -9.48
N TYR A 166 12.51 -16.52 -9.04
CA TYR A 166 12.84 -15.24 -9.66
C TYR A 166 14.35 -15.17 -9.92
N THR A 167 14.71 -14.59 -11.05
CA THR A 167 16.10 -14.40 -11.51
C THR A 167 16.32 -12.93 -11.92
N SER A 168 17.55 -12.55 -12.20
CA SER A 168 17.88 -11.22 -12.78
C SER A 168 17.17 -10.93 -14.10
N ASP A 169 16.84 -11.99 -14.86
CA ASP A 169 16.18 -11.87 -16.16
C ASP A 169 14.65 -11.96 -16.09
N ASP A 170 14.11 -12.64 -15.07
CA ASP A 170 12.67 -12.78 -14.84
C ASP A 170 12.29 -12.51 -13.38
N TYR A 171 11.94 -11.28 -13.10
CA TYR A 171 11.39 -10.83 -11.81
C TYR A 171 10.10 -10.01 -11.97
N SER A 172 9.43 -10.11 -13.13
CA SER A 172 8.23 -9.32 -13.46
C SER A 172 7.12 -9.46 -12.42
N GLY A 173 6.93 -10.67 -11.85
CA GLY A 173 5.95 -10.87 -10.78
C GLY A 173 6.29 -10.13 -9.48
N MET A 174 7.58 -9.91 -9.17
CA MET A 174 7.96 -9.05 -8.02
C MET A 174 7.67 -7.58 -8.32
N GLU A 175 7.93 -7.13 -9.56
CA GLU A 175 7.61 -5.77 -9.98
C GLU A 175 6.10 -5.50 -9.92
N THR A 176 5.29 -6.44 -10.43
CA THR A 176 3.82 -6.36 -10.38
C THR A 176 3.33 -6.17 -8.94
N GLY A 177 3.81 -6.98 -8.00
CA GLY A 177 3.43 -6.84 -6.60
C GLY A 177 3.93 -5.56 -5.94
N ALA A 178 5.13 -5.09 -6.30
CA ALA A 178 5.66 -3.83 -5.80
C ALA A 178 4.86 -2.62 -6.31
N VAL A 179 4.49 -2.62 -7.59
CA VAL A 179 3.66 -1.57 -8.19
C VAL A 179 2.30 -1.50 -7.48
N TYR A 180 1.68 -2.66 -7.20
CA TYR A 180 0.45 -2.71 -6.41
C TYR A 180 0.65 -2.14 -4.99
N TRP A 181 1.72 -2.53 -4.30
CA TRP A 181 2.03 -2.06 -2.94
C TRP A 181 2.23 -0.54 -2.91
N HIS A 182 2.98 0.01 -3.88
CA HIS A 182 3.20 1.46 -3.98
C HIS A 182 1.91 2.23 -4.31
N LEU A 183 1.00 1.66 -5.10
CA LEU A 183 -0.32 2.24 -5.30
C LEU A 183 -1.08 2.38 -3.99
N VAL A 184 -1.11 1.30 -3.19
CA VAL A 184 -1.79 1.28 -1.89
C VAL A 184 -1.20 2.32 -0.95
N ASP A 185 0.13 2.42 -0.86
CA ASP A 185 0.81 3.44 -0.05
C ASP A 185 0.48 4.88 -0.48
N LEU A 186 0.46 5.12 -1.80
CA LEU A 186 0.12 6.44 -2.36
C LEU A 186 -1.32 6.82 -2.01
N LEU A 187 -2.25 5.88 -2.14
CA LEU A 187 -3.65 6.09 -1.75
C LEU A 187 -3.78 6.42 -0.27
N TRP A 188 -2.97 5.77 0.60
CA TRP A 188 -2.95 6.10 2.03
C TRP A 188 -2.48 7.52 2.30
N ILE A 189 -1.42 7.98 1.65
CA ILE A 189 -0.90 9.34 1.83
C ILE A 189 -1.98 10.38 1.51
N VAL A 190 -2.71 10.20 0.40
CA VAL A 190 -3.82 11.09 0.02
C VAL A 190 -4.96 11.02 1.04
N LEU A 191 -5.33 9.80 1.45
CA LEU A 191 -6.39 9.56 2.42
C LEU A 191 -6.05 10.16 3.78
N PHE A 192 -4.82 10.00 4.26
CA PHE A 192 -4.32 10.60 5.48
C PHE A 192 -4.41 12.14 5.43
N ALA A 193 -3.94 12.74 4.32
CA ALA A 193 -4.03 14.19 4.14
C ALA A 193 -5.48 14.69 4.19
N LEU A 194 -6.40 14.03 3.49
CA LEU A 194 -7.81 14.42 3.43
C LEU A 194 -8.54 14.27 4.76
N ILE A 195 -8.33 13.14 5.45
CA ILE A 195 -9.11 12.79 6.65
C ILE A 195 -8.53 13.40 7.92
N TYR A 196 -7.19 13.42 8.07
CA TYR A 196 -6.56 13.79 9.34
C TYR A 196 -5.97 15.20 9.36
N ILE A 197 -5.56 15.76 8.21
CA ILE A 197 -4.82 17.02 8.16
C ILE A 197 -5.70 18.18 7.70
N LEU A 198 -6.43 18.01 6.60
CA LEU A 198 -7.17 19.08 5.94
C LEU A 198 -8.28 19.58 6.86
N ARG A 199 -8.27 20.89 7.18
CA ARG A 199 -9.26 21.60 8.01
C ARG A 199 -9.91 22.74 7.25
#